data_725a8d94225a864dc8e0be4f6ec96003
#
_entry.id   725a8d94225a864dc8e0be4f6ec96003
#
_cell.length_a   1.000
_cell.length_b   1.000
_cell.length_c   1.000
_cell.angle_alpha   90.00
_cell.angle_beta   90.00
_cell.angle_gamma   90.00
#
_symmetry.space_group_name_H-M   'P 1'
#
loop_
_entity.id
_entity.type
_entity.pdbx_description
1 polymer ?
#
loop_
_entity_poly.entity_id
_entity_poly.type
_entity_poly.pdbx_seq_one_letter_code
_entity_poly.pdbx_strand_id
1 'polypeptide(L)'
;MTDVELWDLPTNNDRLAGVLQLEGKRAIDVGCGAGGLVRFLREQGADPIGVECGDAMIAQAQQADPDHVDSYLAGVGQDLPLDDGSADMVIFSYSLHHVPADEMSKAVLEAERVLKRGGELVVLEPIAEGPGFEVFQTVDDETEVRALAQAALDARPSSFTETHTERYEGAYSFTDFDELKKKVIDIDPTRAKAFESVGDEVERRFRQNGVSGPGGIWLQGDVLLRVFIKSI
;
A
#
# COMPACT_ATOMS: atom_id res chain seq x y z
N MET A 1 28.60 -0.27 12.18
CA MET A 1 27.26 0.12 11.68
C MET A 1 26.44 0.31 12.94
N THR A 2 25.91 1.50 13.17
CA THR A 2 24.93 1.71 14.26
C THR A 2 23.69 0.97 13.83
N ASP A 3 23.29 -0.05 14.60
CA ASP A 3 22.00 -0.74 14.39
C ASP A 3 20.91 0.33 14.55
N VAL A 4 20.20 0.64 13.47
CA VAL A 4 19.05 1.54 13.49
C VAL A 4 17.90 0.74 14.10
N GLU A 5 17.24 1.31 15.11
CA GLU A 5 16.10 0.67 15.74
C GLU A 5 14.88 0.70 14.80
N LEU A 6 14.02 -0.31 14.86
CA LEU A 6 12.88 -0.41 13.94
C LEU A 6 11.96 0.83 13.99
N TRP A 7 11.80 1.46 15.13
CA TRP A 7 10.98 2.68 15.31
C TRP A 7 11.64 3.97 14.81
N ASP A 8 12.93 3.93 14.45
CA ASP A 8 13.65 5.05 13.88
C ASP A 8 13.77 4.94 12.35
N LEU A 9 13.24 3.86 11.75
CA LEU A 9 13.20 3.70 10.29
C LEU A 9 12.26 4.74 9.67
N PRO A 10 12.61 5.31 8.50
CA PRO A 10 11.71 6.14 7.73
C PRO A 10 10.40 5.41 7.39
N THR A 11 9.28 6.08 7.54
CA THR A 11 7.97 5.55 7.14
C THR A 11 7.86 5.48 5.60
N ASN A 12 6.85 4.77 5.10
CA ASN A 12 6.53 4.78 3.66
C ASN A 12 6.27 6.21 3.15
N ASN A 13 5.61 7.04 3.94
CA ASN A 13 5.35 8.43 3.61
C ASN A 13 6.64 9.25 3.51
N ASP A 14 7.60 9.05 4.43
CA ASP A 14 8.91 9.70 4.36
C ASP A 14 9.67 9.28 3.10
N ARG A 15 9.59 7.99 2.72
CA ARG A 15 10.19 7.47 1.48
C ARG A 15 9.57 8.11 0.24
N LEU A 16 8.23 8.15 0.18
CA LEU A 16 7.53 8.80 -0.93
C LEU A 16 7.92 10.28 -1.06
N ALA A 17 7.91 11.03 0.04
CA ALA A 17 8.31 12.44 0.04
C ALA A 17 9.79 12.64 -0.33
N GLY A 18 10.65 11.66 -0.06
CA GLY A 18 12.07 11.70 -0.45
C GLY A 18 12.33 11.45 -1.93
N VAL A 19 11.43 10.73 -2.60
CA VAL A 19 11.61 10.30 -4.02
C VAL A 19 10.77 11.14 -4.98
N LEU A 20 9.57 11.62 -4.57
CA LEU A 20 8.58 12.22 -5.45
C LEU A 20 8.50 13.73 -5.27
N GLN A 21 8.13 14.43 -6.35
CA GLN A 21 7.77 15.84 -6.32
C GLN A 21 6.26 15.97 -6.20
N LEU A 22 5.76 16.19 -4.98
CA LEU A 22 4.33 16.11 -4.67
C LEU A 22 3.59 17.43 -4.83
N GLU A 23 4.25 18.59 -4.57
CA GLU A 23 3.62 19.90 -4.57
C GLU A 23 2.97 20.24 -5.92
N GLY A 24 1.69 20.59 -5.90
CA GLY A 24 0.90 20.97 -7.08
C GLY A 24 0.54 19.81 -8.01
N LYS A 25 0.84 18.56 -7.66
CA LYS A 25 0.54 17.36 -8.47
C LYS A 25 -0.84 16.82 -8.15
N ARG A 26 -1.57 16.44 -9.20
CA ARG A 26 -2.78 15.62 -9.04
C ARG A 26 -2.39 14.18 -8.88
N ALA A 27 -2.56 13.64 -7.67
CA ALA A 27 -2.14 12.29 -7.28
C ALA A 27 -3.36 11.40 -7.00
N ILE A 28 -3.36 10.20 -7.55
CA ILE A 28 -4.42 9.20 -7.34
C ILE A 28 -3.88 8.08 -6.47
N ASP A 29 -4.48 7.89 -5.30
CA ASP A 29 -4.19 6.77 -4.40
C ASP A 29 -5.20 5.65 -4.65
N VAL A 30 -4.76 4.56 -5.28
CA VAL A 30 -5.61 3.43 -5.67
C VAL A 30 -5.61 2.37 -4.57
N GLY A 31 -6.78 2.05 -4.03
CA GLY A 31 -6.93 1.25 -2.82
C GLY A 31 -6.59 2.08 -1.58
N CYS A 32 -7.16 3.30 -1.49
CA CYS A 32 -6.77 4.27 -0.48
C CYS A 32 -7.21 3.90 0.96
N GLY A 33 -8.01 2.87 1.14
CA GLY A 33 -8.51 2.45 2.44
C GLY A 33 -9.16 3.60 3.21
N ALA A 34 -8.76 3.79 4.47
CA ALA A 34 -9.23 4.90 5.33
C ALA A 34 -8.58 6.27 5.00
N GLY A 35 -7.96 6.43 3.84
CA GLY A 35 -7.47 7.71 3.31
C GLY A 35 -6.19 8.26 3.96
N GLY A 36 -5.39 7.42 4.60
CA GLY A 36 -4.17 7.85 5.28
C GLY A 36 -3.17 8.51 4.33
N LEU A 37 -2.88 7.88 3.20
CA LEU A 37 -1.98 8.42 2.18
C LEU A 37 -2.57 9.65 1.49
N VAL A 38 -3.87 9.68 1.22
CA VAL A 38 -4.56 10.85 0.63
C VAL A 38 -4.35 12.10 1.49
N ARG A 39 -4.54 11.99 2.81
CA ARG A 39 -4.31 13.13 3.73
C ARG A 39 -2.85 13.56 3.74
N PHE A 40 -1.92 12.60 3.82
CA PHE A 40 -0.49 12.89 3.75
C PHE A 40 -0.11 13.61 2.45
N LEU A 41 -0.55 13.14 1.29
CA LEU A 41 -0.27 13.77 -0.01
C LEU A 41 -0.77 15.23 -0.04
N ARG A 42 -1.94 15.50 0.55
CA ARG A 42 -2.49 16.85 0.66
C ARG A 42 -1.61 17.74 1.56
N GLU A 43 -1.14 17.22 2.68
CA GLU A 43 -0.20 17.93 3.56
C GLU A 43 1.11 18.27 2.85
N GLN A 44 1.52 17.47 1.86
CA GLN A 44 2.68 17.73 1.01
C GLN A 44 2.36 18.66 -0.19
N GLY A 45 1.17 19.26 -0.25
CA GLY A 45 0.78 20.22 -1.28
C GLY A 45 0.27 19.61 -2.59
N ALA A 46 0.01 18.30 -2.64
CA ALA A 46 -0.64 17.68 -3.77
C ALA A 46 -2.16 17.94 -3.80
N ASP A 47 -2.80 17.67 -4.95
CA ASP A 47 -4.26 17.56 -5.14
C ASP A 47 -4.63 16.06 -5.23
N PRO A 48 -4.84 15.38 -4.09
CA PRO A 48 -5.03 13.93 -4.08
C PRO A 48 -6.47 13.52 -4.23
N ILE A 49 -6.67 12.38 -4.91
CA ILE A 49 -7.93 11.62 -4.94
C ILE A 49 -7.62 10.20 -4.48
N GLY A 50 -8.44 9.68 -3.57
CA GLY A 50 -8.46 8.27 -3.19
C GLY A 50 -9.53 7.52 -3.98
N VAL A 51 -9.17 6.36 -4.51
CA VAL A 51 -10.12 5.40 -5.12
C VAL A 51 -10.13 4.15 -4.26
N GLU A 52 -11.33 3.71 -3.85
CA GLU A 52 -11.49 2.55 -2.96
C GLU A 52 -12.73 1.75 -3.34
N CYS A 53 -12.66 0.43 -3.27
CA CYS A 53 -13.78 -0.45 -3.62
C CYS A 53 -14.72 -0.75 -2.44
N GLY A 54 -14.25 -0.55 -1.21
CA GLY A 54 -14.98 -0.86 0.01
C GLY A 54 -15.76 0.34 0.56
N ASP A 55 -17.10 0.33 0.50
CA ASP A 55 -17.96 1.41 1.01
C ASP A 55 -17.65 1.77 2.48
N ALA A 56 -17.34 0.77 3.30
CA ALA A 56 -16.99 0.99 4.71
C ALA A 56 -15.67 1.76 4.87
N MET A 57 -14.68 1.50 4.03
CA MET A 57 -13.40 2.20 4.02
C MET A 57 -13.57 3.63 3.52
N ILE A 58 -14.36 3.84 2.46
CA ILE A 58 -14.71 5.19 1.98
C ILE A 58 -15.37 6.01 3.10
N ALA A 59 -16.34 5.42 3.80
CA ALA A 59 -17.02 6.10 4.90
C ALA A 59 -16.04 6.47 6.04
N GLN A 60 -15.09 5.60 6.36
CA GLN A 60 -14.04 5.90 7.34
C GLN A 60 -13.11 7.03 6.86
N ALA A 61 -12.70 7.00 5.58
CA ALA A 61 -11.86 8.03 4.98
C ALA A 61 -12.56 9.40 5.03
N GLN A 62 -13.82 9.47 4.63
CA GLN A 62 -14.63 10.68 4.67
C GLN A 62 -14.88 11.20 6.09
N GLN A 63 -15.07 10.30 7.05
CA GLN A 63 -15.18 10.67 8.47
C GLN A 63 -13.88 11.26 9.03
N ALA A 64 -12.74 10.74 8.59
CA ALA A 64 -11.42 11.20 9.02
C ALA A 64 -10.97 12.50 8.30
N ASP A 65 -11.62 12.85 7.18
CA ASP A 65 -11.30 14.03 6.35
C ASP A 65 -12.60 14.72 5.88
N PRO A 66 -13.39 15.27 6.82
CA PRO A 66 -14.75 15.76 6.53
C PRO A 66 -14.79 16.99 5.61
N ASP A 67 -13.70 17.75 5.51
CA ASP A 67 -13.62 18.93 4.65
C ASP A 67 -13.32 18.56 3.17
N HIS A 68 -12.98 17.28 2.89
CA HIS A 68 -12.59 16.80 1.56
C HIS A 68 -13.27 15.48 1.17
N VAL A 69 -14.52 15.31 1.55
CA VAL A 69 -15.29 14.07 1.27
C VAL A 69 -15.34 13.70 -0.21
N ASP A 70 -15.34 14.71 -1.09
CA ASP A 70 -15.36 14.54 -2.54
C ASP A 70 -14.04 14.04 -3.13
N SER A 71 -12.98 13.98 -2.32
CA SER A 71 -11.69 13.41 -2.73
C SER A 71 -11.67 11.88 -2.64
N TYR A 72 -12.74 11.24 -2.17
CA TYR A 72 -12.82 9.78 -2.02
C TYR A 72 -13.89 9.21 -2.93
N LEU A 73 -13.47 8.46 -3.95
CA LEU A 73 -14.31 7.90 -4.99
C LEU A 73 -14.45 6.38 -4.83
N ALA A 74 -15.66 5.89 -5.07
CA ALA A 74 -15.88 4.45 -5.22
C ALA A 74 -15.35 3.97 -6.57
N GLY A 75 -14.54 2.92 -6.58
CA GLY A 75 -13.97 2.37 -7.80
C GLY A 75 -12.98 1.24 -7.52
N VAL A 76 -12.50 0.62 -8.59
CA VAL A 76 -11.55 -0.50 -8.54
C VAL A 76 -10.31 -0.15 -9.38
N GLY A 77 -9.15 -0.71 -9.04
CA GLY A 77 -7.89 -0.41 -9.71
C GLY A 77 -7.88 -0.74 -11.21
N GLN A 78 -8.62 -1.77 -11.61
CA GLN A 78 -8.74 -2.21 -13.00
C GLN A 78 -9.82 -1.48 -13.82
N ASP A 79 -10.54 -0.52 -13.22
CA ASP A 79 -11.55 0.33 -13.88
C ASP A 79 -11.69 1.63 -13.08
N LEU A 80 -10.72 2.53 -13.27
CA LEU A 80 -10.64 3.77 -12.50
C LEU A 80 -11.72 4.77 -12.96
N PRO A 81 -12.49 5.34 -12.03
CA PRO A 81 -13.56 6.31 -12.34
C PRO A 81 -13.00 7.72 -12.65
N LEU A 82 -12.00 7.78 -13.53
CA LEU A 82 -11.23 8.98 -13.84
C LEU A 82 -11.01 9.09 -15.34
N ASP A 83 -10.93 10.33 -15.85
CA ASP A 83 -10.69 10.61 -17.26
C ASP A 83 -9.26 10.26 -17.70
N ASP A 84 -9.09 10.00 -19.01
CA ASP A 84 -7.79 9.78 -19.63
C ASP A 84 -6.89 11.01 -19.43
N GLY A 85 -5.62 10.77 -19.06
CA GLY A 85 -4.62 11.83 -18.92
C GLY A 85 -5.00 12.90 -17.90
N SER A 86 -5.73 12.54 -16.84
CA SER A 86 -6.21 13.47 -15.81
C SER A 86 -5.25 13.60 -14.62
N ALA A 87 -4.33 12.65 -14.40
CA ALA A 87 -3.46 12.60 -13.23
C ALA A 87 -1.98 12.83 -13.60
N ASP A 88 -1.25 13.47 -12.68
CA ASP A 88 0.21 13.57 -12.73
C ASP A 88 0.87 12.33 -12.12
N MET A 89 0.16 11.67 -11.19
CA MET A 89 0.68 10.52 -10.46
C MET A 89 -0.44 9.53 -10.14
N VAL A 90 -0.16 8.24 -10.27
CA VAL A 90 -1.02 7.13 -9.78
C VAL A 90 -0.18 6.29 -8.83
N ILE A 91 -0.68 6.07 -7.64
CA ILE A 91 0.01 5.37 -6.56
C ILE A 91 -0.77 4.12 -6.16
N PHE A 92 -0.12 2.98 -6.14
CA PHE A 92 -0.57 1.77 -5.46
C PHE A 92 0.30 1.59 -4.22
N SER A 93 -0.27 1.80 -3.04
CA SER A 93 0.43 1.62 -1.78
C SER A 93 -0.15 0.44 -1.03
N TYR A 94 0.52 -0.71 -1.09
CA TYR A 94 0.04 -1.97 -0.51
C TYR A 94 -1.33 -2.40 -1.06
N SER A 95 -1.59 -2.14 -2.35
CA SER A 95 -2.93 -2.32 -2.91
C SER A 95 -2.97 -3.05 -4.25
N LEU A 96 -1.88 -3.10 -5.02
CA LEU A 96 -1.88 -3.79 -6.30
C LEU A 96 -2.07 -5.31 -6.14
N HIS A 97 -1.47 -5.91 -5.11
CA HIS A 97 -1.62 -7.34 -4.81
C HIS A 97 -3.04 -7.72 -4.33
N HIS A 98 -3.87 -6.74 -3.95
CA HIS A 98 -5.29 -6.96 -3.63
C HIS A 98 -6.22 -6.90 -4.85
N VAL A 99 -5.74 -6.46 -6.01
CA VAL A 99 -6.49 -6.55 -7.28
C VAL A 99 -6.60 -8.04 -7.65
N PRO A 100 -7.75 -8.51 -8.19
CA PRO A 100 -7.84 -9.89 -8.68
C PRO A 100 -6.66 -10.27 -9.57
N ALA A 101 -6.06 -11.43 -9.35
CA ALA A 101 -4.80 -11.82 -9.94
C ALA A 101 -4.77 -11.74 -11.48
N ASP A 102 -5.87 -12.09 -12.12
CA ASP A 102 -6.07 -12.02 -13.58
C ASP A 102 -6.35 -10.59 -14.10
N GLU A 103 -6.57 -9.63 -13.20
CA GLU A 103 -6.85 -8.22 -13.53
C GLU A 103 -5.71 -7.25 -13.14
N MET A 104 -4.66 -7.71 -12.48
CA MET A 104 -3.54 -6.84 -12.06
C MET A 104 -2.89 -6.11 -13.25
N SER A 105 -2.70 -6.80 -14.39
CA SER A 105 -2.17 -6.18 -15.60
C SER A 105 -3.12 -5.11 -16.15
N LYS A 106 -4.43 -5.29 -16.00
CA LYS A 106 -5.43 -4.30 -16.40
C LYS A 106 -5.39 -3.07 -15.49
N ALA A 107 -5.13 -3.25 -14.18
CA ALA A 107 -4.94 -2.13 -13.27
C ALA A 107 -3.71 -1.28 -13.65
N VAL A 108 -2.62 -1.90 -14.11
CA VAL A 108 -1.44 -1.19 -14.65
C VAL A 108 -1.79 -0.43 -15.94
N LEU A 109 -2.63 -0.98 -16.83
CA LEU A 109 -3.14 -0.31 -18.03
C LEU A 109 -4.08 0.86 -17.70
N GLU A 110 -4.93 0.73 -16.68
CA GLU A 110 -5.77 1.82 -16.20
C GLU A 110 -4.94 2.98 -15.62
N ALA A 111 -3.88 2.66 -14.84
CA ALA A 111 -2.93 3.67 -14.40
C ALA A 111 -2.28 4.39 -15.60
N GLU A 112 -1.90 3.65 -16.65
CA GLU A 112 -1.39 4.26 -17.88
C GLU A 112 -2.43 5.19 -18.53
N ARG A 113 -3.68 4.76 -18.66
CA ARG A 113 -4.75 5.55 -19.26
C ARG A 113 -4.97 6.88 -18.53
N VAL A 114 -5.06 6.82 -17.22
CA VAL A 114 -5.34 7.98 -16.36
C VAL A 114 -4.15 8.94 -16.27
N LEU A 115 -2.92 8.45 -16.37
CA LEU A 115 -1.73 9.29 -16.31
C LEU A 115 -1.58 10.18 -17.54
N LYS A 116 -1.24 11.45 -17.28
CA LYS A 116 -0.72 12.37 -18.30
C LYS A 116 0.57 11.83 -18.91
N ARG A 117 0.96 12.36 -20.06
CA ARG A 117 2.31 12.14 -20.63
C ARG A 117 3.34 12.74 -19.67
N GLY A 118 4.37 11.99 -19.34
CA GLY A 118 5.36 12.36 -18.32
C GLY A 118 4.89 12.18 -16.88
N GLY A 119 3.68 11.64 -16.66
CA GLY A 119 3.17 11.28 -15.34
C GLY A 119 3.80 9.99 -14.79
N GLU A 120 3.68 9.78 -13.49
CA GLU A 120 4.37 8.74 -12.75
C GLU A 120 3.41 7.67 -12.20
N LEU A 121 3.69 6.41 -12.47
CA LEU A 121 3.14 5.27 -11.74
C LEU A 121 4.09 4.92 -10.60
N VAL A 122 3.59 4.94 -9.38
CA VAL A 122 4.35 4.66 -8.15
C VAL A 122 3.74 3.45 -7.47
N VAL A 123 4.54 2.45 -7.17
CA VAL A 123 4.05 1.23 -6.55
C VAL A 123 4.92 0.87 -5.35
N LEU A 124 4.27 0.77 -4.19
CA LEU A 124 4.86 0.25 -2.96
C LEU A 124 4.19 -1.08 -2.65
N GLU A 125 4.98 -2.15 -2.64
CA GLU A 125 4.47 -3.48 -2.32
C GLU A 125 5.31 -4.12 -1.22
N PRO A 126 4.66 -4.78 -0.25
CA PRO A 126 5.39 -5.54 0.76
C PRO A 126 6.02 -6.77 0.11
N ILE A 127 7.24 -7.10 0.52
CA ILE A 127 7.92 -8.30 0.07
C ILE A 127 7.46 -9.49 0.93
N ALA A 128 7.26 -10.66 0.27
CA ALA A 128 6.86 -11.89 0.95
C ALA A 128 8.05 -12.59 1.63
N GLU A 129 8.79 -11.83 2.45
CA GLU A 129 9.98 -12.28 3.16
C GLU A 129 10.10 -11.54 4.51
N GLY A 130 10.88 -12.11 5.42
CA GLY A 130 11.27 -11.49 6.68
C GLY A 130 10.32 -11.72 7.84
N PRO A 131 10.71 -11.22 9.03
CA PRO A 131 10.06 -11.56 10.30
C PRO A 131 8.58 -11.20 10.35
N GLY A 132 8.19 -10.07 9.81
CA GLY A 132 6.79 -9.64 9.78
C GLY A 132 5.94 -10.51 8.86
N PHE A 133 6.44 -10.82 7.65
CA PHE A 133 5.74 -11.70 6.73
C PHE A 133 5.50 -13.08 7.34
N GLU A 134 6.48 -13.67 8.03
CA GLU A 134 6.35 -14.97 8.68
C GLU A 134 5.21 -15.02 9.71
N VAL A 135 4.88 -13.89 10.36
CA VAL A 135 3.75 -13.80 11.28
C VAL A 135 2.43 -13.87 10.52
N PHE A 136 2.28 -13.06 9.45
CA PHE A 136 1.02 -12.95 8.71
C PHE A 136 0.77 -14.14 7.79
N GLN A 137 1.81 -14.72 7.19
CA GLN A 137 1.72 -15.87 6.29
C GLN A 137 0.90 -17.04 6.88
N THR A 138 0.91 -17.18 8.20
CA THR A 138 0.16 -18.23 8.88
C THR A 138 -1.35 -18.05 8.77
N VAL A 139 -1.82 -16.82 8.71
CA VAL A 139 -3.25 -16.46 8.59
C VAL A 139 -3.64 -16.28 7.13
N ASP A 140 -2.77 -15.65 6.37
CA ASP A 140 -2.99 -15.29 4.98
C ASP A 140 -1.66 -15.33 4.22
N ASP A 141 -1.49 -16.35 3.40
CA ASP A 141 -0.27 -16.50 2.59
C ASP A 141 -0.39 -15.71 1.28
N GLU A 142 0.10 -14.49 1.31
CA GLU A 142 0.12 -13.60 0.15
C GLU A 142 1.34 -13.78 -0.77
N THR A 143 2.12 -14.86 -0.60
CA THR A 143 3.34 -15.10 -1.40
C THR A 143 3.04 -15.05 -2.91
N GLU A 144 2.00 -15.74 -3.35
CA GLU A 144 1.65 -15.83 -4.77
C GLU A 144 1.13 -14.48 -5.31
N VAL A 145 0.19 -13.84 -4.61
CA VAL A 145 -0.43 -12.59 -5.11
C VAL A 145 0.57 -11.44 -5.14
N ARG A 146 1.50 -11.36 -4.19
CA ARG A 146 2.60 -10.37 -4.22
C ARG A 146 3.56 -10.62 -5.38
N ALA A 147 3.88 -11.88 -5.69
CA ALA A 147 4.69 -12.22 -6.86
C ALA A 147 3.98 -11.88 -8.18
N LEU A 148 2.66 -12.11 -8.26
CA LEU A 148 1.85 -11.76 -9.43
C LEU A 148 1.76 -10.25 -9.63
N ALA A 149 1.67 -9.46 -8.58
CA ALA A 149 1.71 -7.99 -8.67
C ALA A 149 3.05 -7.51 -9.28
N GLN A 150 4.17 -8.08 -8.85
CA GLN A 150 5.47 -7.77 -9.46
C GLN A 150 5.54 -8.21 -10.92
N ALA A 151 5.03 -9.38 -11.26
CA ALA A 151 4.98 -9.87 -12.64
C ALA A 151 4.13 -8.96 -13.55
N ALA A 152 3.02 -8.43 -13.05
CA ALA A 152 2.18 -7.47 -13.77
C ALA A 152 2.95 -6.16 -14.07
N LEU A 153 3.75 -5.67 -13.12
CA LEU A 153 4.62 -4.51 -13.31
C LEU A 153 5.77 -4.79 -14.30
N ASP A 154 6.33 -6.00 -14.29
CA ASP A 154 7.38 -6.40 -15.24
C ASP A 154 6.84 -6.52 -16.67
N ALA A 155 5.58 -6.95 -16.82
CA ALA A 155 4.87 -7.03 -18.09
C ALA A 155 4.21 -5.70 -18.54
N ARG A 156 4.49 -4.59 -17.83
CA ARG A 156 3.92 -3.26 -18.08
C ARG A 156 4.01 -2.82 -19.53
N PRO A 157 3.15 -1.88 -19.98
CA PRO A 157 3.24 -1.26 -21.30
C PRO A 157 4.63 -0.67 -21.59
N SER A 158 5.08 -0.75 -22.84
CA SER A 158 6.37 -0.20 -23.27
C SER A 158 6.45 1.33 -23.18
N SER A 159 5.34 2.01 -22.97
CA SER A 159 5.26 3.44 -22.66
C SER A 159 5.81 3.79 -21.28
N PHE A 160 5.89 2.82 -20.35
CA PHE A 160 6.48 3.02 -19.03
C PHE A 160 7.98 2.71 -19.00
N THR A 161 8.76 3.68 -18.55
CA THR A 161 10.18 3.49 -18.22
C THR A 161 10.34 3.51 -16.70
N GLU A 162 10.93 2.45 -16.15
CA GLU A 162 11.27 2.40 -14.73
C GLU A 162 12.44 3.34 -14.44
N THR A 163 12.24 4.28 -13.51
CA THR A 163 13.21 5.33 -13.18
C THR A 163 13.77 5.20 -11.78
N HIS A 164 13.06 4.49 -10.90
CA HIS A 164 13.50 4.23 -9.55
C HIS A 164 13.03 2.86 -9.10
N THR A 165 13.91 2.14 -8.43
CA THR A 165 13.58 0.92 -7.71
C THR A 165 14.41 0.88 -6.42
N GLU A 166 13.75 0.66 -5.28
CA GLU A 166 14.38 0.60 -3.97
C GLU A 166 13.72 -0.47 -3.12
N ARG A 167 14.52 -1.43 -2.63
CA ARG A 167 14.11 -2.30 -1.53
C ARG A 167 14.60 -1.69 -0.23
N TYR A 168 13.71 -1.52 0.73
CA TYR A 168 14.06 -0.96 2.04
C TYR A 168 13.37 -1.73 3.17
N GLU A 169 13.98 -1.65 4.34
CA GLU A 169 13.39 -2.14 5.58
C GLU A 169 12.31 -1.15 6.03
N GLY A 170 11.10 -1.65 6.20
CA GLY A 170 10.00 -0.97 6.86
C GLY A 170 9.70 -1.60 8.21
N ALA A 171 8.95 -0.91 9.03
CA ALA A 171 8.49 -1.43 10.30
C ALA A 171 7.06 -0.97 10.62
N TYR A 172 6.35 -1.79 11.36
CA TYR A 172 5.02 -1.49 11.86
C TYR A 172 4.86 -2.06 13.27
N SER A 173 4.04 -1.40 14.08
CA SER A 173 3.88 -1.75 15.49
C SER A 173 2.44 -2.08 15.86
N PHE A 174 2.35 -2.87 16.92
CA PHE A 174 1.09 -3.21 17.59
C PHE A 174 1.32 -3.08 19.09
N THR A 175 0.33 -2.56 19.81
CA THR A 175 0.40 -2.51 21.27
C THR A 175 0.55 -3.90 21.88
N ASP A 176 -0.14 -4.88 21.28
CA ASP A 176 -0.14 -6.29 21.68
C ASP A 176 -0.65 -7.19 20.53
N PHE A 177 -0.79 -8.48 20.82
CA PHE A 177 -1.31 -9.47 19.87
C PHE A 177 -2.81 -9.27 19.55
N ASP A 178 -3.59 -8.79 20.50
CA ASP A 178 -5.03 -8.56 20.29
C ASP A 178 -5.25 -7.42 19.29
N GLU A 179 -4.43 -6.36 19.34
CA GLU A 179 -4.46 -5.31 18.32
C GLU A 179 -4.05 -5.83 16.93
N LEU A 180 -3.00 -6.65 16.84
CA LEU A 180 -2.61 -7.30 15.57
C LEU A 180 -3.79 -8.09 15.01
N LYS A 181 -4.35 -9.00 15.82
CA LYS A 181 -5.48 -9.83 15.42
C LYS A 181 -6.67 -9.00 14.95
N LYS A 182 -7.01 -7.95 15.71
CA LYS A 182 -8.10 -7.05 15.35
C LYS A 182 -7.85 -6.38 14.01
N LYS A 183 -6.66 -5.79 13.79
CA LYS A 183 -6.33 -5.10 12.52
C LYS A 183 -6.38 -6.04 11.32
N VAL A 184 -5.89 -7.27 11.46
CA VAL A 184 -5.92 -8.28 10.38
C VAL A 184 -7.35 -8.68 10.03
N ILE A 185 -8.24 -8.81 11.02
CA ILE A 185 -9.66 -9.13 10.82
C ILE A 185 -10.43 -7.92 10.27
N ASP A 186 -10.10 -6.70 10.70
CA ASP A 186 -10.73 -5.47 10.19
C ASP A 186 -10.48 -5.27 8.69
N ILE A 187 -9.30 -5.69 8.19
CA ILE A 187 -8.96 -5.65 6.75
C ILE A 187 -9.78 -6.70 5.98
N ASP A 188 -9.86 -7.93 6.48
CA ASP A 188 -10.65 -9.02 5.90
C ASP A 188 -11.33 -9.85 6.99
N PRO A 189 -12.65 -9.66 7.20
CA PRO A 189 -13.40 -10.40 8.21
C PRO A 189 -13.36 -11.93 8.05
N THR A 190 -13.08 -12.46 6.87
CA THR A 190 -12.97 -13.91 6.63
C THR A 190 -11.79 -14.53 7.38
N ARG A 191 -10.76 -13.74 7.68
CA ARG A 191 -9.57 -14.13 8.45
C ARG A 191 -9.88 -14.49 9.92
N ALA A 192 -11.03 -14.05 10.46
CA ALA A 192 -11.47 -14.44 11.82
C ALA A 192 -11.51 -15.97 11.98
N LYS A 193 -12.01 -16.67 10.96
CA LYS A 193 -12.06 -18.15 10.96
C LYS A 193 -10.66 -18.79 10.93
N ALA A 194 -9.71 -18.18 10.22
CA ALA A 194 -8.33 -18.67 10.20
C ALA A 194 -7.71 -18.58 11.61
N PHE A 195 -7.93 -17.46 12.32
CA PHE A 195 -7.45 -17.30 13.69
C PHE A 195 -8.00 -18.33 14.69
N GLU A 196 -9.20 -18.89 14.47
CA GLU A 196 -9.72 -19.99 15.31
C GLU A 196 -8.83 -21.25 15.25
N SER A 197 -8.16 -21.48 14.14
CA SER A 197 -7.35 -22.70 13.90
C SER A 197 -5.84 -22.44 14.07
N VAL A 198 -5.34 -21.25 13.77
CA VAL A 198 -3.88 -20.96 13.77
C VAL A 198 -3.48 -19.85 14.73
N GLY A 199 -4.42 -19.29 15.50
CA GLY A 199 -4.18 -18.12 16.37
C GLY A 199 -3.00 -18.29 17.33
N ASP A 200 -2.87 -19.46 17.99
CA ASP A 200 -1.75 -19.76 18.89
C ASP A 200 -0.40 -19.73 18.18
N GLU A 201 -0.35 -20.22 16.93
CA GLU A 201 0.87 -20.21 16.11
C GLU A 201 1.21 -18.78 15.66
N VAL A 202 0.22 -17.99 15.28
CA VAL A 202 0.41 -16.56 14.94
C VAL A 202 0.95 -15.80 16.15
N GLU A 203 0.35 -15.99 17.34
CA GLU A 203 0.82 -15.35 18.57
C GLU A 203 2.25 -15.77 18.92
N ARG A 204 2.56 -17.04 18.77
CA ARG A 204 3.93 -17.56 18.98
C ARG A 204 4.93 -16.87 18.06
N ARG A 205 4.63 -16.77 16.74
CA ARG A 205 5.47 -16.09 15.76
C ARG A 205 5.58 -14.59 16.04
N PHE A 206 4.47 -13.96 16.40
CA PHE A 206 4.45 -12.55 16.78
C PHE A 206 5.40 -12.27 17.95
N ARG A 207 5.39 -13.12 18.98
CA ARG A 207 6.30 -13.00 20.14
C ARG A 207 7.75 -13.32 19.81
N GLN A 208 8.01 -14.23 18.84
CA GLN A 208 9.35 -14.61 18.44
C GLN A 208 10.01 -13.59 17.51
N ASN A 209 9.25 -13.04 16.58
CA ASN A 209 9.72 -12.13 15.53
C ASN A 209 9.60 -10.66 15.93
N GLY A 210 8.80 -10.36 16.95
CA GLY A 210 8.58 -9.00 17.42
C GLY A 210 9.69 -8.48 18.31
N VAL A 211 10.01 -7.20 18.13
CA VAL A 211 10.96 -6.45 18.94
C VAL A 211 10.19 -5.48 19.85
N SER A 212 10.40 -5.55 21.16
CA SER A 212 9.79 -4.61 22.10
C SER A 212 10.38 -3.22 21.92
N GLY A 213 9.52 -2.23 21.75
CA GLY A 213 9.91 -0.84 21.53
C GLY A 213 8.86 0.16 21.99
N PRO A 214 9.03 1.44 21.69
CA PRO A 214 8.06 2.47 22.02
C PRO A 214 6.66 2.14 21.49
N GLY A 215 5.64 2.18 22.33
CA GLY A 215 4.25 1.94 21.95
C GLY A 215 3.84 0.49 21.79
N GLY A 216 4.75 -0.51 21.93
CA GLY A 216 4.40 -1.91 21.84
C GLY A 216 5.46 -2.82 21.20
N ILE A 217 5.02 -3.72 20.36
CA ILE A 217 5.86 -4.70 19.66
C ILE A 217 5.95 -4.31 18.18
N TRP A 218 7.17 -4.23 17.70
CA TRP A 218 7.51 -3.86 16.33
C TRP A 218 7.87 -5.08 15.50
N LEU A 219 7.36 -5.12 14.29
CA LEU A 219 7.69 -6.14 13.28
C LEU A 219 8.37 -5.48 12.11
N GLN A 220 9.48 -6.07 11.65
CA GLN A 220 10.14 -5.68 10.42
C GLN A 220 9.40 -6.27 9.22
N GLY A 221 9.19 -5.47 8.19
CA GLY A 221 8.66 -5.91 6.91
C GLY A 221 9.34 -5.15 5.78
N ASP A 222 9.92 -5.87 4.83
CA ASP A 222 10.58 -5.27 3.68
C ASP A 222 9.57 -4.79 2.65
N VAL A 223 9.87 -3.67 2.03
CA VAL A 223 9.05 -3.01 1.02
C VAL A 223 9.85 -2.81 -0.26
N LEU A 224 9.20 -3.00 -1.40
CA LEU A 224 9.73 -2.65 -2.71
C LEU A 224 8.97 -1.42 -3.24
N LEU A 225 9.69 -0.31 -3.40
CA LEU A 225 9.21 0.90 -4.07
C LEU A 225 9.70 0.89 -5.51
N ARG A 226 8.78 1.04 -6.45
CA ARG A 226 9.07 1.16 -7.89
C ARG A 226 8.37 2.39 -8.46
N VAL A 227 9.09 3.17 -9.28
CA VAL A 227 8.55 4.35 -9.97
C VAL A 227 8.78 4.21 -11.46
N PHE A 228 7.73 4.45 -12.23
CA PHE A 228 7.73 4.39 -13.69
C PHE A 228 7.22 5.69 -14.26
N ILE A 229 7.88 6.23 -15.28
CA ILE A 229 7.43 7.42 -16.02
C ILE A 229 6.77 6.98 -17.32
N LYS A 230 5.55 7.50 -17.58
CA LYS A 230 4.87 7.35 -18.85
C LYS A 230 5.53 8.22 -19.92
N SER A 231 5.85 7.65 -21.06
CA SER A 231 6.48 8.36 -22.20
C SER A 231 5.75 9.66 -22.59
N ILE A 232 6.53 10.65 -23.03
CA ILE A 232 6.03 11.95 -23.49
C ILE A 232 5.31 11.84 -24.84
#